data_92ea9a80899f17ceae891201b6511898
#
_entry.id   92ea9a80899f17ceae891201b6511898
#
_cell.length_a   1.000
_cell.length_b   1.000
_cell.length_c   1.000
_cell.angle_alpha   90.00
_cell.angle_beta   90.00
_cell.angle_gamma   90.00
#
_symmetry.space_group_name_H-M   'P 1'
#
loop_
_entity.id
_entity.type
_entity.pdbx_description
1 polymer ?
#
loop_
_entity_poly.entity_id
_entity_poly.type
_entity_poly.pdbx_seq_one_letter_code
_entity_poly.pdbx_strand_id
1 'polypeptide(L)'
;MNTEEHIQQMLHTIIENTQAIINDQGKRSFGSLEYFLGHILEYRDEKQYLTEEWHIRTPRWLGEYGNTPEEEELLADIYRLHAYIAEKLKGG
;
A
#
# COMPACT_ATOMS: atom_id res chain seq x y z
N MET A 1 -14.78 11.72 -10.63
CA MET A 1 -13.42 11.12 -10.50
C MET A 1 -13.42 9.79 -11.21
N ASN A 2 -12.45 9.57 -12.09
CA ASN A 2 -12.37 8.29 -12.79
C ASN A 2 -11.66 7.24 -11.95
N THR A 3 -11.68 6.00 -12.43
CA THR A 3 -11.09 4.86 -11.71
C THR A 3 -9.61 5.06 -11.42
N GLU A 4 -8.85 5.52 -12.40
CA GLU A 4 -7.41 5.73 -12.22
C GLU A 4 -7.11 6.81 -11.18
N GLU A 5 -7.85 7.93 -11.22
CA GLU A 5 -7.67 8.98 -10.24
C GLU A 5 -7.96 8.48 -8.83
N HIS A 6 -8.99 7.65 -8.69
CA HIS A 6 -9.32 7.08 -7.38
C HIS A 6 -8.20 6.17 -6.88
N ILE A 7 -7.65 5.34 -7.76
CA ILE A 7 -6.52 4.49 -7.41
C ILE A 7 -5.32 5.33 -6.98
N GLN A 8 -5.02 6.40 -7.71
CA GLN A 8 -3.92 7.30 -7.36
C GLN A 8 -4.13 7.93 -5.98
N GLN A 9 -5.36 8.30 -5.65
CA GLN A 9 -5.65 8.85 -4.33
C GLN A 9 -5.50 7.81 -3.23
N MET A 10 -5.93 6.58 -3.47
CA MET A 10 -5.75 5.50 -2.51
C MET A 10 -4.27 5.22 -2.28
N LEU A 11 -3.47 5.21 -3.34
CA LEU A 11 -2.02 5.04 -3.24
C LEU A 11 -1.39 6.18 -2.46
N HIS A 12 -1.83 7.41 -2.70
CA HIS A 12 -1.33 8.56 -1.97
C HIS A 12 -1.56 8.41 -0.46
N THR A 13 -2.75 7.98 -0.07
CA THR A 13 -3.06 7.74 1.33
C THR A 13 -2.15 6.67 1.93
N ILE A 14 -1.93 5.57 1.21
CA ILE A 14 -1.04 4.51 1.66
C ILE A 14 0.39 5.03 1.82
N ILE A 15 0.86 5.81 0.87
CA ILE A 15 2.21 6.40 0.91
C ILE A 15 2.35 7.32 2.13
N GLU A 16 1.38 8.20 2.35
CA GLU A 16 1.42 9.11 3.49
C GLU A 16 1.40 8.35 4.82
N ASN A 17 0.54 7.34 4.94
CA ASN A 17 0.45 6.55 6.17
C ASN A 17 1.75 5.77 6.41
N THR A 18 2.33 5.20 5.36
CA THR A 18 3.60 4.47 5.48
C THR A 18 4.71 5.41 5.93
N GLN A 19 4.79 6.60 5.34
CA GLN A 19 5.79 7.58 5.70
C GLN A 19 5.64 8.03 7.15
N ALA A 20 4.40 8.22 7.62
CA ALA A 20 4.15 8.61 8.99
C ALA A 20 4.61 7.54 9.98
N ILE A 21 4.36 6.27 9.66
CA ILE A 21 4.80 5.16 10.51
C ILE A 21 6.33 5.09 10.55
N ILE A 22 6.98 5.25 9.42
CA ILE A 22 8.45 5.24 9.34
C ILE A 22 9.01 6.35 10.21
N ASN A 23 8.46 7.55 10.12
CA ASN A 23 8.92 8.70 10.89
C ASN A 23 8.75 8.49 12.40
N ASP A 24 7.68 7.81 12.80
CA ASP A 24 7.36 7.60 14.20
C ASP A 24 8.06 6.38 14.79
N GLN A 25 8.19 5.30 14.01
CA GLN A 25 8.69 4.03 14.51
C GLN A 25 9.86 3.47 13.69
N GLY A 26 10.66 4.35 13.13
CA GLY A 26 11.65 3.99 12.13
C GLY A 26 12.48 2.73 12.37
N LYS A 27 12.88 2.49 13.61
CA LYS A 27 13.77 1.34 13.89
C LYS A 27 12.99 0.03 14.04
N ARG A 28 11.71 0.08 14.26
CA ARG A 28 10.90 -1.13 14.44
C ARG A 28 10.76 -1.94 13.17
N SER A 29 10.76 -1.27 12.04
CA SER A 29 10.55 -1.93 10.76
C SER A 29 11.78 -2.64 10.22
N PHE A 30 12.95 -2.38 10.82
CA PHE A 30 14.23 -2.92 10.31
C PHE A 30 14.42 -2.64 8.82
N GLY A 31 13.92 -1.50 8.36
CA GLY A 31 14.02 -1.14 6.95
C GLY A 31 12.94 -1.71 6.05
N SER A 32 12.08 -2.57 6.58
CA SER A 32 11.04 -3.20 5.77
C SER A 32 10.00 -2.21 5.24
N LEU A 33 9.62 -1.22 6.06
CA LEU A 33 8.66 -0.21 5.63
C LEU A 33 9.28 0.76 4.65
N GLU A 34 10.56 1.08 4.79
CA GLU A 34 11.26 1.90 3.82
C GLU A 34 11.32 1.21 2.46
N TYR A 35 11.60 -0.09 2.47
CA TYR A 35 11.60 -0.89 1.25
C TYR A 35 10.20 -0.94 0.64
N PHE A 36 9.20 -1.16 1.48
CA PHE A 36 7.80 -1.17 1.04
C PHE A 36 7.41 0.18 0.44
N LEU A 37 7.81 1.27 1.07
CA LEU A 37 7.52 2.62 0.55
C LEU A 37 8.11 2.79 -0.85
N GLY A 38 9.36 2.38 -1.04
CA GLY A 38 9.99 2.44 -2.36
C GLY A 38 9.23 1.62 -3.40
N HIS A 39 8.75 0.45 -3.01
CA HIS A 39 7.97 -0.41 -3.89
C HIS A 39 6.62 0.25 -4.28
N ILE A 40 5.95 0.88 -3.31
CA ILE A 40 4.69 1.56 -3.57
C ILE A 40 4.88 2.77 -4.49
N LEU A 41 5.94 3.52 -4.30
CA LEU A 41 6.24 4.67 -5.15
C LEU A 41 6.48 4.23 -6.60
N GLU A 42 7.22 3.15 -6.78
CA GLU A 42 7.46 2.58 -8.10
C GLU A 42 6.17 2.04 -8.70
N TYR A 43 5.38 1.34 -7.91
CA TYR A 43 4.07 0.83 -8.33
C TYR A 43 3.18 1.95 -8.84
N ARG A 44 3.16 3.08 -8.15
CA ARG A 44 2.38 4.25 -8.56
C ARG A 44 2.93 4.87 -9.84
N ASP A 45 4.26 5.12 -9.86
CA ASP A 45 4.88 5.86 -10.95
C ASP A 45 4.84 5.07 -12.26
N GLU A 46 4.98 3.76 -12.19
CA GLU A 46 4.93 2.89 -13.37
C GLU A 46 3.53 2.38 -13.66
N LYS A 47 2.54 2.81 -12.89
CA LYS A 47 1.15 2.40 -13.06
C LYS A 47 1.00 0.88 -13.13
N GLN A 48 1.70 0.18 -12.25
CA GLN A 48 1.71 -1.28 -12.26
C GLN A 48 0.34 -1.90 -12.01
N TYR A 49 -0.59 -1.13 -11.44
CA TYR A 49 -1.95 -1.60 -11.26
C TYR A 49 -2.67 -1.88 -12.58
N LEU A 50 -2.13 -1.40 -13.70
CA LEU A 50 -2.70 -1.66 -15.03
C LEU A 50 -2.18 -2.96 -15.65
N THR A 51 -1.20 -3.60 -15.03
CA THR A 51 -0.62 -4.84 -15.53
C THR A 51 -1.29 -6.05 -14.88
N GLU A 52 -1.01 -7.25 -15.42
CA GLU A 52 -1.54 -8.47 -14.83
C GLU A 52 -0.92 -8.77 -13.46
N GLU A 53 0.30 -8.30 -13.24
CA GLU A 53 1.01 -8.49 -11.97
C GLU A 53 0.93 -7.24 -11.11
N TRP A 54 -0.28 -6.82 -10.80
CA TRP A 54 -0.52 -5.59 -10.07
C TRP A 54 -0.34 -5.71 -8.55
N HIS A 55 0.14 -6.82 -8.08
CA HIS A 55 0.17 -7.13 -6.66
C HIS A 55 1.15 -6.27 -5.87
N ILE A 56 0.65 -5.62 -4.83
CA ILE A 56 1.49 -4.90 -3.87
C ILE A 56 1.92 -5.91 -2.81
N ARG A 57 3.22 -6.05 -2.64
CA ARG A 57 3.76 -6.96 -1.63
C ARG A 57 3.94 -6.22 -0.31
N THR A 58 3.28 -6.71 0.72
CA THR A 58 3.43 -6.16 2.07
C THR A 58 4.56 -6.85 2.82
N PRO A 59 5.19 -6.15 3.79
CA PRO A 59 6.13 -6.82 4.68
C PRO A 59 5.45 -8.00 5.39
N ARG A 60 6.19 -9.09 5.52
CA ARG A 60 5.62 -10.32 6.06
C ARG A 60 5.12 -10.18 7.49
N TRP A 61 5.84 -9.39 8.28
CA TRP A 61 5.47 -9.22 9.69
C TRP A 61 4.20 -8.39 9.87
N LEU A 62 3.82 -7.63 8.85
CA LEU A 62 2.63 -6.79 8.93
C LEU A 62 1.40 -7.68 8.91
N GLY A 63 0.68 -7.70 10.00
CA GLY A 63 -0.49 -8.55 10.14
C GLY A 63 -0.25 -9.88 10.85
N GLU A 64 1.01 -10.31 11.00
CA GLU A 64 1.33 -11.57 11.68
C GLU A 64 1.64 -11.37 13.16
N TYR A 65 2.12 -10.20 13.52
CA TYR A 65 2.47 -9.87 14.90
C TYR A 65 1.61 -8.71 15.36
N GLY A 66 1.59 -8.46 16.65
CA GLY A 66 0.79 -7.37 17.19
C GLY A 66 1.08 -6.05 16.49
N ASN A 67 0.11 -5.49 15.81
CA ASN A 67 0.25 -4.25 15.07
C ASN A 67 -0.27 -3.07 15.88
N THR A 68 0.31 -1.90 15.64
CA THR A 68 -0.26 -0.67 16.16
C THR A 68 -1.53 -0.34 15.36
N PRO A 69 -2.42 0.54 15.90
CA PRO A 69 -3.59 0.95 15.13
C PRO A 69 -3.23 1.53 13.77
N GLU A 70 -2.13 2.26 13.66
CA GLU A 70 -1.67 2.84 12.40
C GLU A 70 -1.26 1.76 11.41
N GLU A 71 -0.60 0.71 11.89
CA GLU A 71 -0.21 -0.41 11.04
C GLU A 71 -1.43 -1.19 10.55
N GLU A 72 -2.41 -1.38 11.42
CA GLU A 72 -3.65 -2.05 11.05
C GLU A 72 -4.43 -1.26 10.01
N GLU A 73 -4.46 0.06 10.14
CA GLU A 73 -5.12 0.91 9.16
C GLU A 73 -4.41 0.87 7.81
N LEU A 74 -3.07 0.89 7.84
CA LEU A 74 -2.29 0.77 6.61
C LEU A 74 -2.64 -0.54 5.89
N LEU A 75 -2.67 -1.64 6.61
CA LEU A 75 -3.00 -2.94 6.04
C LEU A 75 -4.41 -2.96 5.46
N ALA A 76 -5.36 -2.37 6.18
CA ALA A 76 -6.73 -2.27 5.71
C ALA A 76 -6.83 -1.45 4.42
N ASP A 77 -6.08 -0.36 4.33
CA ASP A 77 -6.05 0.48 3.13
C ASP A 77 -5.48 -0.30 1.93
N ILE A 78 -4.45 -1.11 2.15
CA ILE A 78 -3.89 -1.94 1.09
C ILE A 78 -4.91 -2.95 0.60
N TYR A 79 -5.64 -3.60 1.51
CA TYR A 79 -6.68 -4.56 1.14
C TYR A 79 -7.81 -3.88 0.36
N ARG A 80 -8.22 -2.69 0.79
CA ARG A 80 -9.24 -1.91 0.08
C ARG A 80 -8.80 -1.59 -1.34
N LEU A 81 -7.53 -1.20 -1.49
CA LEU A 81 -6.99 -0.91 -2.82
C LEU A 81 -7.00 -2.15 -3.70
N HIS A 82 -6.55 -3.29 -3.18
CA HIS A 82 -6.56 -4.54 -3.93
C HIS A 82 -7.98 -4.91 -4.37
N ALA A 83 -8.95 -4.80 -3.47
CA ALA A 83 -10.33 -5.10 -3.77
C ALA A 83 -10.90 -4.15 -4.83
N TYR A 84 -10.58 -2.87 -4.72
CA TYR A 84 -11.02 -1.87 -5.68
C TYR A 84 -10.46 -2.16 -7.08
N ILE A 85 -9.17 -2.46 -7.16
CA ILE A 85 -8.54 -2.77 -8.45
C ILE A 85 -9.15 -4.03 -9.05
N ALA A 86 -9.34 -5.06 -8.22
CA ALA A 86 -9.94 -6.31 -8.69
C ALA A 86 -11.35 -6.07 -9.24
N GLU A 87 -12.14 -5.25 -8.55
CA GLU A 87 -13.50 -4.96 -9.00
C GLU A 87 -13.54 -4.10 -10.25
N LYS A 88 -12.72 -3.04 -10.30
CA LYS A 88 -12.84 -2.03 -11.35
C LYS A 88 -11.99 -2.28 -12.58
N LEU A 89 -10.89 -3.00 -12.44
CA LEU A 89 -9.95 -3.20 -13.56
C LEU A 89 -9.83 -4.66 -13.98
N LYS A 90 -10.01 -5.60 -13.07
CA LYS A 90 -9.71 -7.00 -13.37
C LYS A 90 -10.89 -7.88 -13.65
N GLY A 91 -12.03 -7.49 -13.33
CA GLY A 91 -13.10 -8.40 -13.60
C GLY A 91 -14.44 -7.85 -13.32
N GLY A 92 -14.34 -6.76 -12.81
CA GLY A 92 -15.61 -6.12 -12.58
C GLY A 92 -16.75 -7.03 -12.34
#